data_20dfe537c7516a876765bcce7900e555
#
_entry.id   20dfe537c7516a876765bcce7900e555
#
_cell.length_a   1.000
_cell.length_b   1.000
_cell.length_c   1.000
_cell.angle_alpha   90.00
_cell.angle_beta   90.00
_cell.angle_gamma   90.00
#
_symmetry.space_group_name_H-M   'P 1'
#
loop_
_entity.id
_entity.type
_entity.pdbx_description
1 polymer ?
#
loop_
_entity_poly.entity_id
_entity_poly.type
_entity_poly.pdbx_seq_one_letter_code
_entity_poly.pdbx_strand_id
1 'polypeptide(L)'
;MRDVFYRTQSDDCPVEEFLDALSGKQAQKVVWVLRLVEQLDPVPAQYFKKLVDTDGLWEVRAQHGGDIFRLLGFFDGSKFLVVSGFAKKTEKIPRQELDVAEARRQDYLSRRNADERPN
;
A
#
# COMPACT_ATOMS: atom_id res chain seq x y z
N MET A 1 -12.31 6.36 3.87
CA MET A 1 -11.03 6.79 3.29
C MET A 1 -10.97 6.49 1.80
N ARG A 2 -10.01 7.05 1.08
CA ARG A 2 -9.82 6.82 -0.35
C ARG A 2 -8.43 6.28 -0.61
N ASP A 3 -8.32 5.15 -1.32
CA ASP A 3 -7.03 4.59 -1.74
C ASP A 3 -6.47 5.39 -2.91
N VAL A 4 -5.21 5.77 -2.82
CA VAL A 4 -4.48 6.47 -3.87
C VAL A 4 -3.16 5.75 -4.07
N PHE A 5 -2.83 5.41 -5.32
CA PHE A 5 -1.56 4.73 -5.61
C PHE A 5 -0.45 5.76 -5.79
N TYR A 6 0.63 5.54 -5.05
CA TYR A 6 1.82 6.37 -5.14
C TYR A 6 2.44 6.28 -6.54
N ARG A 7 2.91 7.43 -7.04
CA ARG A 7 3.67 7.51 -8.28
C ARG A 7 5.03 8.14 -8.02
N THR A 8 6.06 7.61 -8.67
CA THR A 8 7.42 8.15 -8.58
C THR A 8 7.51 9.49 -9.30
N GLN A 9 8.65 10.16 -9.18
CA GLN A 9 8.90 11.41 -9.92
C GLN A 9 8.86 11.21 -11.42
N SER A 10 9.19 9.99 -11.89
CA SER A 10 9.13 9.62 -13.31
C SER A 10 7.73 9.17 -13.74
N ASP A 11 6.74 9.31 -12.86
CA ASP A 11 5.34 8.92 -13.09
C ASP A 11 5.12 7.41 -13.21
N ASP A 12 6.05 6.60 -12.73
CA ASP A 12 5.86 5.17 -12.61
C ASP A 12 4.97 4.86 -11.40
N CYS A 13 4.13 3.84 -11.51
CA CYS A 13 3.23 3.42 -10.45
C CYS A 13 3.57 1.99 -10.00
N PRO A 14 4.35 1.84 -8.91
CA PRO A 14 4.77 0.51 -8.46
C PRO A 14 3.62 -0.43 -8.15
N VAL A 15 2.50 0.07 -7.62
CA VAL A 15 1.35 -0.77 -7.29
C VAL A 15 0.66 -1.27 -8.56
N GLU A 16 0.51 -0.44 -9.58
CA GLU A 16 -0.04 -0.88 -10.86
C GLU A 16 0.86 -1.94 -11.50
N GLU A 17 2.18 -1.74 -11.46
CA GLU A 17 3.14 -2.72 -11.96
C GLU A 17 3.01 -4.04 -11.23
N PHE A 18 2.85 -4.00 -9.90
CA PHE A 18 2.61 -5.19 -9.10
C PHE A 18 1.33 -5.90 -9.53
N LEU A 19 0.22 -5.18 -9.67
CA LEU A 19 -1.06 -5.75 -10.07
C LEU A 19 -1.00 -6.36 -11.48
N ASP A 20 -0.31 -5.69 -12.40
CA ASP A 20 -0.18 -6.16 -13.79
C ASP A 20 0.62 -7.47 -13.88
N ALA A 21 1.51 -7.72 -12.91
CA ALA A 21 2.30 -8.95 -12.86
C ALA A 21 1.51 -10.15 -12.29
N LEU A 22 0.35 -9.91 -11.70
CA LEU A 22 -0.48 -10.97 -11.13
C LEU A 22 -1.41 -11.58 -12.19
N SER A 23 -1.91 -12.79 -11.92
CA SER A 23 -2.99 -13.35 -12.75
C SER A 23 -4.25 -12.48 -12.58
N GLY A 24 -5.19 -12.59 -13.53
CA GLY A 24 -6.43 -11.84 -13.45
C GLY A 24 -7.20 -12.08 -12.15
N LYS A 25 -7.27 -13.35 -11.70
CA LYS A 25 -7.98 -13.69 -10.47
C LYS A 25 -7.29 -13.15 -9.24
N GLN A 26 -5.96 -13.18 -9.20
CA GLN A 26 -5.18 -12.63 -8.09
C GLN A 26 -5.35 -11.11 -8.01
N ALA A 27 -5.24 -10.43 -9.14
CA ALA A 27 -5.42 -8.98 -9.19
C ALA A 27 -6.83 -8.57 -8.76
N GLN A 28 -7.85 -9.31 -9.20
CA GLN A 28 -9.23 -9.06 -8.79
C GLN A 28 -9.40 -9.18 -7.28
N LYS A 29 -8.77 -10.17 -6.65
CA LYS A 29 -8.84 -10.36 -5.21
C LYS A 29 -8.19 -9.19 -4.47
N VAL A 30 -7.02 -8.75 -4.93
CA VAL A 30 -6.33 -7.61 -4.31
C VAL A 30 -7.18 -6.34 -4.44
N VAL A 31 -7.73 -6.06 -5.61
CA VAL A 31 -8.57 -4.90 -5.84
C VAL A 31 -9.84 -4.97 -4.98
N TRP A 32 -10.43 -6.16 -4.83
CA TRP A 32 -11.58 -6.34 -3.97
C TRP A 32 -11.27 -5.96 -2.51
N VAL A 33 -10.10 -6.40 -2.00
CA VAL A 33 -9.71 -6.04 -0.63
C VAL A 33 -9.45 -4.54 -0.50
N LEU A 34 -8.82 -3.91 -1.50
CA LEU A 34 -8.62 -2.46 -1.48
C LEU A 34 -9.95 -1.70 -1.39
N ARG A 35 -10.96 -2.13 -2.14
CA ARG A 35 -12.30 -1.53 -2.07
C ARG A 35 -12.96 -1.76 -0.72
N LEU A 36 -12.77 -2.94 -0.16
CA LEU A 36 -13.30 -3.29 1.16
C LEU A 36 -12.71 -2.35 2.23
N VAL A 37 -11.41 -2.10 2.16
CA VAL A 37 -10.71 -1.21 3.09
C VAL A 37 -11.27 0.22 3.00
N GLU A 38 -11.63 0.67 1.80
CA GLU A 38 -12.24 1.99 1.62
C GLU A 38 -13.65 2.10 2.23
N GLN A 39 -14.40 1.01 2.23
CA GLN A 39 -15.82 1.03 2.55
C GLN A 39 -16.13 0.73 4.01
N LEU A 40 -15.31 -0.09 4.68
CA LEU A 40 -15.59 -0.54 6.03
C LEU A 40 -14.92 0.35 7.08
N ASP A 41 -15.61 0.56 8.20
CA ASP A 41 -15.10 1.27 9.35
C ASP A 41 -15.76 0.70 10.61
N PRO A 42 -15.06 -0.09 11.44
CA PRO A 42 -13.67 -0.48 11.29
C PRO A 42 -13.46 -1.59 10.24
N VAL A 43 -12.25 -1.68 9.70
CA VAL A 43 -11.87 -2.74 8.78
C VAL A 43 -11.35 -3.92 9.60
N PRO A 44 -11.81 -5.18 9.33
CA PRO A 44 -11.27 -6.33 10.04
C PRO A 44 -9.74 -6.45 9.89
N ALA A 45 -9.08 -6.82 10.99
CA ALA A 45 -7.62 -6.88 11.04
C ALA A 45 -7.01 -7.87 10.04
N GLN A 46 -7.78 -8.86 9.60
CA GLN A 46 -7.31 -9.81 8.58
C GLN A 46 -7.05 -9.14 7.23
N TYR A 47 -7.65 -7.97 6.98
CA TYR A 47 -7.48 -7.23 5.73
C TYR A 47 -6.65 -5.98 5.87
N PHE A 48 -6.58 -5.39 7.07
CA PHE A 48 -5.97 -4.07 7.23
C PHE A 48 -5.50 -3.89 8.66
N LYS A 49 -4.20 -3.64 8.85
CA LYS A 49 -3.66 -3.42 10.19
C LYS A 49 -2.45 -2.49 10.15
N LYS A 50 -2.27 -1.76 11.26
CA LYS A 50 -1.10 -0.94 11.46
C LYS A 50 0.09 -1.83 11.79
N LEU A 51 1.24 -1.54 11.19
CA LEU A 51 2.47 -2.30 11.42
C LEU A 51 3.19 -1.75 12.66
N VAL A 52 3.56 -2.65 13.57
CA VAL A 52 4.35 -2.28 14.76
C VAL A 52 5.78 -1.92 14.34
N ASP A 53 6.44 -1.10 15.14
CA ASP A 53 7.82 -0.67 14.92
C ASP A 53 8.04 0.03 13.58
N THR A 54 6.98 0.63 13.03
CA THR A 54 7.06 1.48 11.85
C THR A 54 6.51 2.86 12.19
N ASP A 55 6.86 3.83 11.38
CA ASP A 55 6.46 5.22 11.59
C ASP A 55 5.14 5.52 10.84
N GLY A 56 4.12 4.70 11.12
CA GLY A 56 2.80 4.90 10.57
C GLY A 56 2.50 4.13 9.30
N LEU A 57 3.23 3.04 9.03
CA LEU A 57 2.90 2.17 7.91
C LEU A 57 1.78 1.19 8.28
N TRP A 58 0.93 0.91 7.30
CA TRP A 58 -0.18 -0.03 7.41
C TRP A 58 -0.07 -1.08 6.31
N GLU A 59 -0.61 -2.26 6.59
CA GLU A 59 -0.64 -3.38 5.65
C GLU A 59 -2.08 -3.64 5.22
N VAL A 60 -2.30 -3.68 3.89
CA VAL A 60 -3.50 -4.26 3.29
C VAL A 60 -3.14 -5.68 2.89
N ARG A 61 -3.95 -6.65 3.30
CA ARG A 61 -3.65 -8.06 3.11
C ARG A 61 -4.76 -8.74 2.33
N ALA A 62 -4.39 -9.40 1.23
CA ALA A 62 -5.28 -10.20 0.41
C ALA A 62 -4.71 -11.61 0.30
N GLN A 63 -5.57 -12.62 0.40
CA GLN A 63 -5.15 -14.00 0.30
C GLN A 63 -5.91 -14.68 -0.83
N HIS A 64 -5.20 -15.42 -1.68
CA HIS A 64 -5.79 -16.16 -2.79
C HIS A 64 -5.00 -17.45 -3.00
N GLY A 65 -5.67 -18.59 -2.85
CA GLY A 65 -5.00 -19.87 -2.87
C GLY A 65 -3.99 -19.95 -1.73
N GLY A 66 -2.77 -20.38 -2.01
CA GLY A 66 -1.71 -20.44 -1.02
C GLY A 66 -0.88 -19.16 -0.91
N ASP A 67 -1.21 -18.12 -1.68
CA ASP A 67 -0.42 -16.90 -1.74
C ASP A 67 -1.05 -15.79 -0.90
N ILE A 68 -0.18 -15.00 -0.27
CA ILE A 68 -0.56 -13.82 0.49
C ILE A 68 0.01 -12.61 -0.24
N PHE A 69 -0.88 -11.69 -0.62
CA PHE A 69 -0.51 -10.43 -1.26
C PHE A 69 -0.60 -9.32 -0.24
N ARG A 70 0.46 -8.56 -0.11
CA ARG A 70 0.55 -7.49 0.88
C ARG A 70 0.83 -6.17 0.19
N LEU A 71 0.07 -5.15 0.56
CA LEU A 71 0.29 -3.80 0.06
C LEU A 71 0.56 -2.92 1.27
N LEU A 72 1.60 -2.11 1.18
CA LEU A 72 1.99 -1.22 2.25
C LEU A 72 1.63 0.21 1.90
N GLY A 73 1.18 0.96 2.90
CA GLY A 73 0.78 2.33 2.70
C GLY A 73 0.73 3.12 3.98
N PHE A 74 0.33 4.37 3.87
CA PHE A 74 0.21 5.28 5.00
C PHE A 74 -0.90 6.29 4.73
N PHE A 75 -1.40 6.91 5.80
CA PHE A 75 -2.44 7.92 5.69
C PHE A 75 -1.87 9.31 5.43
N ASP A 76 -2.52 10.04 4.54
CA ASP A 76 -2.36 11.47 4.35
C ASP A 76 -3.76 12.07 4.38
N GLY A 77 -4.18 12.54 5.55
CA GLY A 77 -5.55 12.97 5.77
C GLY A 77 -6.53 11.82 5.53
N SER A 78 -7.51 12.01 4.66
CA SER A 78 -8.51 11.00 4.29
C SER A 78 -8.03 10.07 3.18
N LYS A 79 -6.83 10.30 2.64
CA LYS A 79 -6.25 9.44 1.61
C LYS A 79 -5.38 8.36 2.24
N PHE A 80 -5.44 7.16 1.68
CA PHE A 80 -4.50 6.10 2.03
C PHE A 80 -3.59 5.88 0.83
N LEU A 81 -2.33 6.27 0.98
CA LEU A 81 -1.33 6.17 -0.08
C LEU A 81 -0.76 4.76 -0.08
N VAL A 82 -1.04 4.00 -1.14
CA VAL A 82 -0.50 2.65 -1.31
C VAL A 82 0.81 2.79 -2.08
N VAL A 83 1.92 2.42 -1.44
CA VAL A 83 3.25 2.71 -1.98
C VAL A 83 3.95 1.48 -2.54
N SER A 84 3.56 0.27 -2.15
CA SER A 84 4.21 -0.94 -2.66
C SER A 84 3.30 -2.14 -2.50
N GLY A 85 3.58 -3.18 -3.29
CA GLY A 85 2.90 -4.46 -3.20
C GLY A 85 3.89 -5.58 -3.46
N PHE A 86 3.70 -6.69 -2.77
CA PHE A 86 4.51 -7.89 -2.95
C PHE A 86 3.75 -9.12 -2.52
N ALA A 87 4.22 -10.29 -2.96
CA ALA A 87 3.63 -11.57 -2.59
C ALA A 87 4.64 -12.36 -1.76
N LYS A 88 4.22 -12.80 -0.56
CA LYS A 88 5.04 -13.61 0.33
C LYS A 88 4.17 -14.63 1.04
N LYS A 89 4.71 -15.82 1.23
CA LYS A 89 4.02 -16.91 1.94
C LYS A 89 4.22 -16.86 3.45
N THR A 90 5.16 -16.04 3.93
CA THR A 90 5.47 -15.93 5.35
C THR A 90 4.71 -14.79 6.01
N GLU A 91 4.48 -14.90 7.31
CA GLU A 91 3.79 -13.87 8.09
C GLU A 91 4.63 -12.59 8.24
N LYS A 92 5.95 -12.75 8.32
CA LYS A 92 6.85 -11.62 8.56
C LYS A 92 7.12 -10.85 7.29
N ILE A 93 6.97 -9.52 7.36
CA ILE A 93 7.32 -8.64 6.25
C ILE A 93 8.84 -8.46 6.22
N PRO A 94 9.50 -8.75 5.07
CA PRO A 94 10.94 -8.54 4.96
C PRO A 94 11.31 -7.08 5.19
N ARG A 95 12.44 -6.86 5.87
CA ARG A 95 12.93 -5.51 6.17
C ARG A 95 13.09 -4.67 4.90
N GLN A 96 13.54 -5.28 3.83
CA GLN A 96 13.73 -4.59 2.55
C GLN A 96 12.43 -3.98 2.04
N GLU A 97 11.29 -4.68 2.21
CA GLU A 97 9.99 -4.17 1.79
C GLU A 97 9.56 -2.97 2.64
N LEU A 98 9.85 -3.01 3.95
CA LEU A 98 9.57 -1.89 4.83
C LEU A 98 10.43 -0.68 4.47
N ASP A 99 11.70 -0.89 4.14
CA ASP A 99 12.60 0.19 3.76
C ASP A 99 12.16 0.86 2.47
N VAL A 100 11.72 0.08 1.48
CA VAL A 100 11.19 0.61 0.22
C VAL A 100 9.93 1.45 0.48
N ALA A 101 9.02 0.93 1.29
CA ALA A 101 7.78 1.64 1.61
C ALA A 101 8.08 2.97 2.32
N GLU A 102 9.00 2.97 3.27
CA GLU A 102 9.36 4.18 3.99
C GLU A 102 10.03 5.20 3.09
N ALA A 103 10.90 4.76 2.18
CA ALA A 103 11.54 5.66 1.22
C ALA A 103 10.52 6.33 0.31
N ARG A 104 9.52 5.58 -0.15
CA ARG A 104 8.45 6.11 -1.00
C ARG A 104 7.54 7.06 -0.23
N ARG A 105 7.28 6.77 1.03
CA ARG A 105 6.53 7.65 1.91
C ARG A 105 7.25 9.00 2.04
N GLN A 106 8.54 8.98 2.30
CA GLN A 106 9.34 10.20 2.42
C GLN A 106 9.36 11.00 1.12
N ASP A 107 9.50 10.32 -0.02
CA ASP A 107 9.44 10.96 -1.33
C ASP A 107 8.09 11.66 -1.55
N TYR A 108 6.99 10.97 -1.27
CA TYR A 108 5.65 11.55 -1.41
C TYR A 108 5.49 12.79 -0.54
N LEU A 109 5.83 12.69 0.74
CA LEU A 109 5.67 13.80 1.68
C LEU A 109 6.54 15.00 1.31
N SER A 110 7.75 14.75 0.85
CA SER A 110 8.67 15.78 0.41
C SER A 110 8.10 16.57 -0.79
N ARG A 111 7.58 15.85 -1.79
CA ARG A 111 6.98 16.48 -2.97
C ARG A 111 5.71 17.24 -2.63
N ARG A 112 4.86 16.68 -1.77
CA ARG A 112 3.64 17.34 -1.31
C ARG A 112 3.96 18.65 -0.61
N ASN A 113 4.93 18.64 0.30
CA ASN A 113 5.33 19.81 1.05
C ASN A 113 5.91 20.90 0.14
N ALA A 114 6.68 20.51 -0.89
CA ALA A 114 7.21 21.45 -1.86
C ALA A 114 6.09 22.13 -2.66
N ASP A 115 5.07 21.37 -3.06
CA ASP A 115 3.92 21.88 -3.82
C ASP A 115 3.07 22.84 -2.99
N GLU A 116 3.01 22.66 -1.68
CA GLU A 116 2.22 23.48 -0.76
C GLU A 116 2.92 24.77 -0.34
N ARG A 117 4.20 24.95 -0.66
CA ARG A 117 4.92 26.17 -0.29
C ARG A 117 4.40 27.36 -1.08
N PRO A 118 4.08 28.46 -0.40
CA PRO A 118 3.74 29.70 -1.10
C PRO A 118 4.99 30.24 -1.84
N ASN A 119 4.79 30.68 -3.03
CA ASN A 119 5.84 31.32 -3.84
C ASN A 119 6.15 32.71 -3.35
#